data_4e686ceed5401a80e81cac638837951c
#
_entry.id   4e686ceed5401a80e81cac638837951c
#
_cell.length_a   1.000
_cell.length_b   1.000
_cell.length_c   1.000
_cell.angle_alpha   90.00
_cell.angle_beta   90.00
_cell.angle_gamma   90.00
#
_symmetry.space_group_name_H-M   'P 1'
#
loop_
_entity.id
_entity.type
_entity.pdbx_description
1 polymer ?
#
loop_
_entity_poly.entity_id
_entity_poly.type
_entity_poly.pdbx_seq_one_letter_code
_entity_poly.pdbx_strand_id
1 'polypeptide(L)'
;MIKSSYGGKVLADCIRDLGVNTVFTVPGESFLPVLNGLYDHKNFIKVITCRHESGAANMAEAWGKLTGFPGIAFVTRGPGACHASIGIHTAMQDSSPMIVFIGQIHSKHKGREAFQEVDYIKMFGVPFSKG
;
A
#
# COMPACT_ATOMS: atom_id res chain seq x y z
N MET A 1 -17.73 -7.82 24.98
CA MET A 1 -16.29 -8.14 24.87
C MET A 1 -15.71 -7.35 23.70
N ILE A 2 -14.83 -6.38 23.97
CA ILE A 2 -14.07 -5.69 22.92
C ILE A 2 -13.10 -6.73 22.36
N LYS A 3 -13.34 -7.21 21.12
CA LYS A 3 -12.36 -8.06 20.45
C LYS A 3 -11.09 -7.24 20.27
N SER A 4 -10.00 -7.70 20.86
CA SER A 4 -8.67 -7.13 20.63
C SER A 4 -8.41 -7.10 19.13
N SER A 5 -8.30 -5.90 18.56
CA SER A 5 -8.05 -5.70 17.14
C SER A 5 -6.59 -5.28 16.94
N TYR A 6 -5.87 -5.93 16.04
CA TYR A 6 -4.51 -5.54 15.67
C TYR A 6 -4.53 -4.53 14.51
N GLY A 7 -3.49 -3.68 14.42
CA GLY A 7 -3.47 -2.55 13.46
C GLY A 7 -3.74 -2.93 12.01
N GLY A 8 -3.25 -4.09 11.55
CA GLY A 8 -3.51 -4.57 10.18
C GLY A 8 -4.98 -4.86 9.91
N LYS A 9 -5.71 -5.40 10.91
CA LYS A 9 -7.15 -5.61 10.80
C LYS A 9 -7.91 -4.28 10.77
N VAL A 10 -7.53 -3.35 11.64
CA VAL A 10 -8.14 -2.01 11.67
C VAL A 10 -7.99 -1.32 10.33
N LEU A 11 -6.80 -1.39 9.71
CA LEU A 11 -6.57 -0.82 8.37
C LEU A 11 -7.46 -1.50 7.32
N ALA A 12 -7.56 -2.83 7.32
CA ALA A 12 -8.42 -3.56 6.39
C ALA A 12 -9.90 -3.23 6.57
N ASP A 13 -10.36 -3.09 7.82
CA ASP A 13 -11.72 -2.66 8.14
C ASP A 13 -12.00 -1.24 7.60
N CYS A 14 -11.06 -0.30 7.79
CA CYS A 14 -11.18 1.07 7.25
C CYS A 14 -11.25 1.06 5.71
N ILE A 15 -10.41 0.27 5.03
CA ILE A 15 -10.40 0.16 3.57
C ILE A 15 -11.77 -0.36 3.08
N ARG A 16 -12.33 -1.37 3.74
CA ARG A 16 -13.67 -1.89 3.44
C ARG A 16 -14.75 -0.82 3.65
N ASP A 17 -14.71 -0.13 4.78
CA ASP A 17 -15.73 0.85 5.17
C ASP A 17 -15.73 2.10 4.27
N LEU A 18 -14.58 2.41 3.66
CA LEU A 18 -14.44 3.43 2.61
C LEU A 18 -14.93 2.95 1.24
N GLY A 19 -15.44 1.73 1.13
CA GLY A 19 -16.02 1.20 -0.12
C GLY A 19 -14.98 0.66 -1.11
N VAL A 20 -13.72 0.52 -0.72
CA VAL A 20 -12.69 -0.07 -1.59
C VAL A 20 -12.97 -1.55 -1.78
N ASN A 21 -13.12 -1.97 -3.02
CA ASN A 21 -13.42 -3.35 -3.39
C ASN A 21 -12.26 -4.06 -4.12
N THR A 22 -11.18 -3.35 -4.43
CA THR A 22 -10.03 -3.92 -5.14
C THR A 22 -8.73 -3.29 -4.64
N VAL A 23 -7.74 -4.13 -4.36
CA VAL A 23 -6.38 -3.71 -3.99
C VAL A 23 -5.36 -4.51 -4.80
N PHE A 24 -4.22 -3.91 -5.10
CA PHE A 24 -3.15 -4.49 -5.88
C PHE A 24 -1.93 -4.72 -4.98
N THR A 25 -1.24 -5.84 -5.10
CA THR A 25 -0.11 -6.14 -4.21
C THR A 25 0.89 -7.10 -4.82
N VAL A 26 2.14 -6.97 -4.39
CA VAL A 26 3.07 -8.10 -4.32
C VAL A 26 3.19 -8.44 -2.83
N PRO A 27 2.76 -9.63 -2.39
CA PRO A 27 2.76 -9.97 -0.97
C PRO A 27 4.15 -9.87 -0.34
N GLY A 28 4.20 -9.32 0.87
CA GLY A 28 5.45 -9.17 1.62
C GLY A 28 5.25 -9.32 3.12
N GLU A 29 6.29 -9.78 3.81
CA GLU A 29 6.23 -10.08 5.24
C GLU A 29 5.97 -8.84 6.11
N SER A 30 6.38 -7.66 5.64
CA SER A 30 6.27 -6.42 6.39
C SER A 30 4.84 -5.93 6.64
N PHE A 31 3.85 -6.53 5.97
CA PHE A 31 2.43 -6.21 6.14
C PHE A 31 1.51 -7.43 6.19
N LEU A 32 2.02 -8.60 6.60
CA LEU A 32 1.21 -9.82 6.80
C LEU A 32 -0.05 -9.59 7.64
N PRO A 33 -0.03 -8.79 8.73
CA PRO A 33 -1.24 -8.51 9.49
C PRO A 33 -2.33 -7.81 8.65
N VAL A 34 -1.96 -6.99 7.67
CA VAL A 34 -2.93 -6.36 6.74
C VAL A 34 -3.50 -7.40 5.78
N LEU A 35 -2.65 -8.27 5.22
CA LEU A 35 -3.11 -9.35 4.34
C LEU A 35 -4.11 -10.27 5.05
N ASN A 36 -3.88 -10.58 6.34
CA ASN A 36 -4.84 -11.31 7.15
C ASN A 36 -6.18 -10.57 7.29
N GLY A 37 -6.13 -9.27 7.57
CA GLY A 37 -7.34 -8.45 7.65
C GLY A 37 -8.09 -8.37 6.31
N LEU A 38 -7.37 -8.25 5.20
CA LEU A 38 -7.97 -8.28 3.86
C LEU A 38 -8.60 -9.63 3.53
N TYR A 39 -7.99 -10.73 3.99
CA TYR A 39 -8.55 -12.07 3.83
C TYR A 39 -9.90 -12.23 4.56
N ASP A 40 -10.06 -11.61 5.73
CA ASP A 40 -11.35 -11.59 6.44
C ASP A 40 -12.45 -10.91 5.60
N HIS A 41 -12.07 -10.02 4.70
CA HIS A 41 -12.97 -9.28 3.79
C HIS A 41 -12.97 -9.79 2.35
N LYS A 42 -12.47 -11.00 2.08
CA LYS A 42 -12.30 -11.58 0.72
C LYS A 42 -13.58 -11.63 -0.12
N ASN A 43 -14.76 -11.62 0.49
CA ASN A 43 -16.04 -11.58 -0.21
C ASN A 43 -16.40 -10.16 -0.69
N PHE A 44 -15.71 -9.13 -0.21
CA PHE A 44 -15.94 -7.74 -0.56
C PHE A 44 -14.72 -7.12 -1.24
N ILE A 45 -13.51 -7.38 -0.74
CA ILE A 45 -12.26 -6.83 -1.29
C ILE A 45 -11.55 -7.90 -2.11
N LYS A 46 -11.37 -7.63 -3.40
CA LYS A 46 -10.55 -8.44 -4.29
C LYS A 46 -9.08 -8.04 -4.16
N VAL A 47 -8.23 -8.97 -3.75
CA VAL A 47 -6.79 -8.78 -3.69
C VAL A 47 -6.17 -9.29 -4.99
N ILE A 48 -5.63 -8.40 -5.80
CA ILE A 48 -4.94 -8.73 -7.06
C ILE A 48 -3.45 -8.86 -6.77
N THR A 49 -2.96 -10.09 -6.80
CA THR A 49 -1.53 -10.38 -6.63
C THR A 49 -0.80 -10.20 -7.95
N CYS A 50 0.23 -9.35 -7.93
CA CYS A 50 1.10 -9.05 -9.06
C CYS A 50 2.43 -9.79 -8.93
N ARG A 51 3.14 -9.94 -10.03
CA ARG A 51 4.48 -10.57 -10.05
C ARG A 51 5.62 -9.57 -9.84
N HIS A 52 5.32 -8.28 -9.94
CA HIS A 52 6.27 -7.19 -9.72
C HIS A 52 5.52 -5.94 -9.23
N GLU A 53 6.14 -5.18 -8.34
CA GLU A 53 5.49 -4.04 -7.68
C GLU A 53 5.20 -2.88 -8.64
N SER A 54 5.99 -2.73 -9.70
CA SER A 54 5.66 -1.75 -10.77
C SER A 54 4.30 -2.07 -11.41
N GLY A 55 3.99 -3.36 -11.59
CA GLY A 55 2.67 -3.79 -12.08
C GLY A 55 1.56 -3.44 -11.09
N ALA A 56 1.78 -3.70 -9.78
CA ALA A 56 0.81 -3.34 -8.75
C ALA A 56 0.55 -1.84 -8.70
N ALA A 57 1.61 -1.03 -8.72
CA ALA A 57 1.52 0.42 -8.67
C ALA A 57 0.87 1.01 -9.94
N ASN A 58 1.25 0.53 -11.14
CA ASN A 58 0.64 0.98 -12.39
C ASN A 58 -0.84 0.59 -12.49
N MET A 59 -1.24 -0.60 -11.98
CA MET A 59 -2.66 -0.97 -11.93
C MET A 59 -3.44 -0.10 -10.94
N ALA A 60 -2.87 0.26 -9.80
CA ALA A 60 -3.49 1.18 -8.86
C ALA A 60 -3.62 2.60 -9.47
N GLU A 61 -2.59 3.08 -10.16
CA GLU A 61 -2.63 4.35 -10.90
C GLU A 61 -3.75 4.34 -11.94
N ALA A 62 -3.76 3.34 -12.80
CA ALA A 62 -4.78 3.20 -13.85
C ALA A 62 -6.20 3.09 -13.27
N TRP A 63 -6.37 2.39 -12.14
CA TRP A 63 -7.64 2.33 -11.42
C TRP A 63 -8.10 3.71 -10.99
N GLY A 64 -7.22 4.50 -10.38
CA GLY A 64 -7.51 5.85 -9.96
C GLY A 64 -7.91 6.74 -11.14
N LYS A 65 -7.15 6.67 -12.22
CA LYS A 65 -7.39 7.44 -13.45
C LYS A 65 -8.72 7.11 -14.11
N LEU A 66 -9.08 5.84 -14.14
CA LEU A 66 -10.31 5.37 -14.79
C LEU A 66 -11.57 5.57 -13.95
N THR A 67 -11.46 5.42 -12.64
CA THR A 67 -12.62 5.42 -11.74
C THR A 67 -12.83 6.73 -11.01
N GLY A 68 -11.81 7.56 -10.89
CA GLY A 68 -11.81 8.75 -10.03
C GLY A 68 -11.69 8.45 -8.53
N PHE A 69 -11.68 7.16 -8.13
CA PHE A 69 -11.44 6.74 -6.74
C PHE A 69 -10.00 6.28 -6.55
N PRO A 70 -9.39 6.52 -5.38
CA PRO A 70 -8.00 6.12 -5.16
C PRO A 70 -7.77 4.64 -5.44
N GLY A 71 -6.84 4.33 -6.33
CA GLY A 71 -6.33 2.99 -6.48
C GLY A 71 -5.40 2.64 -5.32
N ILE A 72 -5.54 1.43 -4.77
CA ILE A 72 -4.80 1.00 -3.57
C ILE A 72 -3.74 -0.02 -3.95
N ALA A 73 -2.47 0.27 -3.60
CA ALA A 73 -1.39 -0.69 -3.72
C ALA A 73 -0.73 -0.97 -2.37
N PHE A 74 -0.37 -2.24 -2.14
CA PHE A 74 0.44 -2.67 -1.00
C PHE A 74 1.75 -3.26 -1.49
N VAL A 75 2.86 -2.75 -0.98
CA VAL A 75 4.20 -3.22 -1.32
C VAL A 75 5.07 -3.37 -0.07
N THR A 76 6.03 -4.28 -0.13
CA THR A 76 6.95 -4.46 0.99
C THR A 76 7.92 -3.28 1.12
N ARG A 77 8.64 -3.25 2.25
CA ARG A 77 9.70 -2.25 2.51
C ARG A 77 10.84 -2.34 1.49
N GLY A 78 11.66 -1.29 1.43
CA GLY A 78 12.88 -1.24 0.63
C GLY A 78 12.65 -1.57 -0.84
N PRO A 79 13.05 -2.77 -1.29
CA PRO A 79 12.97 -3.15 -2.71
C PRO A 79 11.56 -3.02 -3.31
N GLY A 80 10.52 -3.37 -2.54
CA GLY A 80 9.13 -3.22 -3.01
C GLY A 80 8.75 -1.77 -3.28
N ALA A 81 9.14 -0.86 -2.40
CA ALA A 81 8.95 0.57 -2.60
C ALA A 81 9.73 1.10 -3.81
N CYS A 82 10.99 0.65 -3.98
CA CYS A 82 11.81 1.01 -5.13
C CYS A 82 11.16 0.58 -6.46
N HIS A 83 10.67 -0.65 -6.53
CA HIS A 83 9.99 -1.15 -7.72
C HIS A 83 8.65 -0.45 -8.00
N ALA A 84 7.92 -0.04 -6.95
CA ALA A 84 6.66 0.69 -7.09
C ALA A 84 6.83 2.15 -7.52
N SER A 85 8.04 2.71 -7.41
CA SER A 85 8.32 4.14 -7.63
C SER A 85 7.87 4.64 -9.01
N ILE A 86 7.92 3.82 -10.04
CA ILE A 86 7.48 4.21 -11.38
C ILE A 86 5.98 4.54 -11.43
N GLY A 87 5.13 3.70 -10.83
CA GLY A 87 3.68 3.97 -10.77
C GLY A 87 3.35 5.15 -9.87
N ILE A 88 4.10 5.31 -8.76
CA ILE A 88 3.97 6.48 -7.87
C ILE A 88 4.30 7.76 -8.64
N HIS A 89 5.41 7.75 -9.40
CA HIS A 89 5.80 8.90 -10.23
C HIS A 89 4.73 9.22 -11.28
N THR A 90 4.24 8.22 -12.00
CA THR A 90 3.19 8.39 -13.00
C THR A 90 1.93 8.99 -12.39
N ALA A 91 1.45 8.43 -11.27
CA ALA A 91 0.27 8.95 -10.58
C ALA A 91 0.44 10.42 -10.15
N MET A 92 1.65 10.78 -9.68
CA MET A 92 1.95 12.17 -9.29
C MET A 92 1.92 13.11 -10.49
N GLN A 93 2.50 12.74 -11.63
CA GLN A 93 2.53 13.56 -12.83
C GLN A 93 1.15 13.75 -13.45
N ASP A 94 0.37 12.68 -13.50
CA ASP A 94 -0.97 12.66 -14.09
C ASP A 94 -2.07 13.13 -13.13
N SER A 95 -1.71 13.42 -11.86
CA SER A 95 -2.69 13.70 -10.78
C SER A 95 -3.74 12.60 -10.61
N SER A 96 -3.36 11.34 -10.85
CA SER A 96 -4.22 10.17 -10.65
C SER A 96 -4.35 9.87 -9.15
N PRO A 97 -5.56 9.69 -8.61
CA PRO A 97 -5.74 9.38 -7.21
C PRO A 97 -5.21 7.97 -6.89
N MET A 98 -4.20 7.88 -6.02
CA MET A 98 -3.59 6.62 -5.62
C MET A 98 -3.11 6.67 -4.17
N ILE A 99 -3.24 5.56 -3.46
CA ILE A 99 -2.66 5.37 -2.14
C ILE A 99 -1.76 4.13 -2.17
N VAL A 100 -0.50 4.31 -1.80
CA VAL A 100 0.45 3.21 -1.68
C VAL A 100 0.80 3.00 -0.22
N PHE A 101 0.49 1.82 0.29
CA PHE A 101 0.91 1.37 1.61
C PHE A 101 2.24 0.64 1.48
N ILE A 102 3.25 1.18 2.11
CA ILE A 102 4.60 0.61 2.10
C ILE A 102 4.89 0.01 3.47
N GLY A 103 5.29 -1.25 3.48
CA GLY A 103 5.74 -1.89 4.70
C GLY A 103 6.97 -1.19 5.27
N GLN A 104 7.14 -1.27 6.60
CA GLN A 104 8.29 -0.67 7.29
C GLN A 104 8.96 -1.69 8.21
N ILE A 105 10.20 -1.42 8.55
CA ILE A 105 10.94 -2.15 9.57
C ILE A 105 10.34 -1.89 10.95
N HIS A 106 10.67 -2.75 11.91
CA HIS A 106 10.25 -2.56 13.30
C HIS A 106 10.80 -1.24 13.86
N SER A 107 9.95 -0.45 14.52
CA SER A 107 10.27 0.92 14.99
C SER A 107 11.53 1.02 15.86
N LYS A 108 11.83 -0.01 16.67
CA LYS A 108 13.03 -0.08 17.51
C LYS A 108 14.35 -0.22 16.73
N HIS A 109 14.29 -0.59 15.46
CA HIS A 109 15.47 -0.77 14.59
C HIS A 109 15.64 0.37 13.59
N LYS A 110 14.73 1.34 13.58
CA LYS A 110 14.78 2.49 12.68
C LYS A 110 16.05 3.30 12.89
N GLY A 111 16.73 3.66 11.80
CA GLY A 111 18.01 4.39 11.83
C GLY A 111 19.24 3.53 12.17
N ARG A 112 19.12 2.20 12.09
CA ARG A 112 20.19 1.25 12.39
C ARG A 112 20.57 0.37 11.18
N GLU A 113 20.25 0.82 9.97
CA GLU A 113 20.52 0.05 8.73
C GLU A 113 19.90 -1.36 8.80
N ALA A 114 18.66 -1.45 9.33
CA ALA A 114 17.94 -2.70 9.40
C ALA A 114 17.66 -3.26 7.99
N PHE A 115 17.46 -4.57 7.89
CA PHE A 115 17.20 -5.23 6.62
C PHE A 115 16.08 -4.55 5.83
N GLN A 116 16.38 -4.07 4.63
CA GLN A 116 15.48 -3.35 3.72
C GLN A 116 14.95 -2.01 4.29
N GLU A 117 15.63 -1.41 5.23
CA GLU A 117 15.27 -0.09 5.73
C GLU A 117 15.49 0.98 4.65
N VAL A 118 14.49 1.85 4.46
CA VAL A 118 14.58 3.03 3.60
C VAL A 118 13.90 4.20 4.29
N ASP A 119 14.48 5.39 4.16
CA ASP A 119 13.85 6.64 4.54
C ASP A 119 12.91 7.09 3.40
N TYR A 120 11.64 6.71 3.51
CA TYR A 120 10.66 7.01 2.47
C TYR A 120 10.35 8.49 2.32
N ILE A 121 10.55 9.29 3.36
CA ILE A 121 10.38 10.75 3.28
C ILE A 121 11.46 11.33 2.38
N LYS A 122 12.70 10.87 2.50
CA LYS A 122 13.76 11.30 1.59
C LYS A 122 13.59 10.75 0.18
N MET A 123 13.07 9.53 0.04
CA MET A 123 12.89 8.87 -1.26
C MET A 123 11.76 9.49 -2.08
N PHE A 124 10.61 9.72 -1.46
CA PHE A 124 9.39 10.16 -2.16
C PHE A 124 9.01 11.62 -1.90
N GLY A 125 9.75 12.29 -1.02
CA GLY A 125 9.42 13.63 -0.55
C GLY A 125 8.33 13.62 0.53
N VAL A 126 7.94 14.82 0.96
CA VAL A 126 6.82 14.97 1.89
C VAL A 126 5.54 14.61 1.13
N PRO A 127 4.61 13.84 1.72
CA PRO A 127 3.33 13.57 1.07
C PRO A 127 2.66 14.89 0.69
N PHE A 128 2.56 15.16 -0.60
CA PHE A 128 1.80 16.32 -1.07
C PHE A 128 0.33 15.92 -1.13
N SER A 129 -0.47 16.42 -0.20
CA SER A 129 -1.84 16.72 -0.52
C SER A 129 -1.81 18.01 -1.36
N LYS A 130 -1.94 17.92 -2.67
CA LYS A 130 -2.41 19.08 -3.42
C LYS A 130 -3.86 19.27 -2.98
N GLY A 131 -4.09 20.34 -2.20
CA GLY A 131 -5.44 20.81 -1.84
C GLY A 131 -6.21 21.25 -3.08
#